data_a960c1cb36c5a721108615759f706930
#
_entry.id   a960c1cb36c5a721108615759f706930
#
_cell.length_a   1.000
_cell.length_b   1.000
_cell.length_c   1.000
_cell.angle_alpha   90.00
_cell.angle_beta   90.00
_cell.angle_gamma   90.00
#
_symmetry.space_group_name_H-M   'P 1'
#
loop_
_entity.id
_entity.type
_entity.pdbx_description
1 polymer ?
#
loop_
_entity_poly.entity_id
_entity_poly.type
_entity_poly.pdbx_seq_one_letter_code
_entity_poly.pdbx_strand_id
1 'polypeptide(L)'
;ASSGAGLFYGIQTLLQLSQPSGTDYSITSVDVQDTPRFAYRGMMLDVSRHFLSKEFVKKQIDALAFYKINRLHLHLTDAAGWRLEIKQYPLLTEFAAWRTDANWKKWWNGGRKYLRYDEPGASGGYYTQDDMKEIIAYARQHYITIIPEIEMPSHSEEVLAAYPQLSCSGESYKNADFCVGNEETFTFLEN
;
A
#
# COMPACT_ATOMS: atom_id res chain seq x y z
N ALA A 1 -12.07 -20.34 -21.74
CA ALA A 1 -11.71 -18.96 -21.40
C ALA A 1 -11.26 -18.22 -22.66
N SER A 2 -11.66 -16.97 -22.82
CA SER A 2 -11.33 -16.16 -24.00
C SER A 2 -10.10 -15.25 -23.79
N SER A 3 -9.50 -15.28 -22.61
CA SER A 3 -8.34 -14.45 -22.26
C SER A 3 -7.43 -15.14 -21.25
N GLY A 4 -6.18 -14.68 -21.12
CA GLY A 4 -5.24 -15.16 -20.10
C GLY A 4 -5.78 -14.98 -18.68
N ALA A 5 -6.41 -13.83 -18.38
CA ALA A 5 -7.06 -13.61 -17.09
C ALA A 5 -8.20 -14.61 -16.85
N GLY A 6 -9.04 -14.87 -17.88
CA GLY A 6 -10.12 -15.87 -17.78
C GLY A 6 -9.57 -17.27 -17.52
N LEU A 7 -8.45 -17.65 -18.15
CA LEU A 7 -7.80 -18.95 -17.89
C LEU A 7 -7.26 -19.01 -16.45
N PHE A 8 -6.60 -17.95 -15.99
CA PHE A 8 -6.10 -17.84 -14.63
C PHE A 8 -7.23 -18.01 -13.59
N TYR A 9 -8.36 -17.31 -13.78
CA TYR A 9 -9.53 -17.43 -12.90
C TYR A 9 -10.18 -18.80 -12.95
N GLY A 10 -10.16 -19.49 -14.13
CA GLY A 10 -10.57 -20.88 -14.25
C GLY A 10 -9.73 -21.82 -13.40
N ILE A 11 -8.40 -21.62 -13.36
CA ILE A 11 -7.49 -22.37 -12.49
C ILE A 11 -7.83 -22.12 -11.01
N GLN A 12 -8.14 -20.87 -10.62
CA GLN A 12 -8.56 -20.58 -9.24
C GLN A 12 -9.86 -21.32 -8.88
N THR A 13 -10.78 -21.44 -9.82
CA THR A 13 -12.01 -22.24 -9.62
C THR A 13 -11.67 -23.72 -9.39
N LEU A 14 -10.77 -24.31 -10.19
CA LEU A 14 -10.34 -25.69 -10.00
C LEU A 14 -9.69 -25.91 -8.64
N LEU A 15 -8.82 -24.98 -8.21
CA LEU A 15 -8.19 -25.04 -6.89
C LEU A 15 -9.23 -25.01 -5.76
N GLN A 16 -10.27 -24.18 -5.89
CA GLN A 16 -11.36 -24.09 -4.90
C GLN A 16 -12.25 -25.32 -4.87
N LEU A 17 -12.43 -26.01 -6.00
CA LEU A 17 -13.18 -27.25 -6.09
C LEU A 17 -12.41 -28.47 -5.61
N SER A 18 -11.10 -28.38 -5.52
CA SER A 18 -10.23 -29.47 -5.07
C SER A 18 -10.41 -29.74 -3.58
N GLN A 19 -10.72 -31.00 -3.25
CA GLN A 19 -10.86 -31.46 -1.87
C GLN A 19 -9.80 -32.49 -1.54
N PRO A 20 -9.18 -32.45 -0.34
CA PRO A 20 -8.28 -33.50 0.11
C PRO A 20 -8.98 -34.87 0.11
N SER A 21 -8.30 -35.90 -0.42
CA SER A 21 -8.78 -37.29 -0.44
C SER A 21 -7.62 -38.25 -0.14
N GLY A 22 -7.40 -38.54 1.13
CA GLY A 22 -6.23 -39.28 1.59
C GLY A 22 -4.94 -38.50 1.31
N THR A 23 -4.03 -39.10 0.51
CA THR A 23 -2.79 -38.45 0.05
C THR A 23 -2.96 -37.61 -1.22
N ASP A 24 -4.13 -37.68 -1.85
CA ASP A 24 -4.43 -37.09 -3.15
C ASP A 24 -5.48 -35.96 -3.03
N TYR A 25 -5.85 -35.38 -4.14
CA TYR A 25 -6.95 -34.44 -4.25
C TYR A 25 -8.02 -35.01 -5.20
N SER A 26 -9.27 -34.77 -4.88
CA SER A 26 -10.39 -35.12 -5.74
C SER A 26 -11.19 -33.89 -6.12
N ILE A 27 -11.78 -33.92 -7.32
CA ILE A 27 -12.72 -32.90 -7.81
C ILE A 27 -13.97 -33.64 -8.24
N THR A 28 -15.12 -33.27 -7.68
CA THR A 28 -16.41 -33.79 -8.14
C THR A 28 -16.66 -33.34 -9.59
N SER A 29 -17.18 -34.25 -10.43
CA SER A 29 -17.55 -33.89 -11.81
C SER A 29 -18.59 -32.82 -11.81
N VAL A 30 -18.27 -31.66 -12.39
CA VAL A 30 -19.14 -30.47 -12.44
C VAL A 30 -18.99 -29.78 -13.79
N ASP A 31 -20.05 -29.11 -14.23
CA ASP A 31 -20.00 -28.11 -15.30
C ASP A 31 -20.16 -26.72 -14.68
N VAL A 32 -19.15 -25.87 -14.87
CA VAL A 32 -19.11 -24.52 -14.27
C VAL A 32 -19.03 -23.48 -15.36
N GLN A 33 -20.06 -22.64 -15.43
CA GLN A 33 -20.08 -21.43 -16.24
C GLN A 33 -19.96 -20.22 -15.28
N ASP A 34 -18.79 -19.59 -15.27
CA ASP A 34 -18.46 -18.48 -14.37
C ASP A 34 -18.03 -17.25 -15.16
N THR A 35 -18.73 -16.15 -14.92
CA THR A 35 -18.43 -14.83 -15.49
C THR A 35 -18.44 -13.79 -14.37
N PRO A 36 -17.39 -12.95 -14.24
CA PRO A 36 -17.37 -11.92 -13.21
C PRO A 36 -18.58 -10.98 -13.34
N ARG A 37 -19.33 -10.82 -12.25
CA ARG A 37 -20.46 -9.87 -12.20
C ARG A 37 -19.99 -8.41 -12.30
N PHE A 38 -18.80 -8.11 -11.76
CA PHE A 38 -18.20 -6.78 -11.77
C PHE A 38 -16.83 -6.83 -12.43
N ALA A 39 -16.56 -5.90 -13.32
CA ALA A 39 -15.25 -5.74 -13.95
C ALA A 39 -14.19 -5.25 -12.95
N TYR A 40 -14.57 -4.38 -12.02
CA TYR A 40 -13.71 -3.89 -10.92
C TYR A 40 -14.02 -4.67 -9.64
N ARG A 41 -13.03 -5.39 -9.12
CA ARG A 41 -13.12 -6.13 -7.86
C ARG A 41 -11.86 -5.80 -7.06
N GLY A 42 -11.98 -4.86 -6.14
CA GLY A 42 -10.84 -4.28 -5.43
C GLY A 42 -10.87 -4.51 -3.93
N MET A 43 -9.67 -4.45 -3.34
CA MET A 43 -9.45 -4.33 -1.91
C MET A 43 -8.43 -3.22 -1.67
N MET A 44 -8.63 -2.43 -0.64
CA MET A 44 -7.65 -1.45 -0.17
C MET A 44 -6.85 -2.06 1.00
N LEU A 45 -5.54 -1.83 1.00
CA LEU A 45 -4.63 -2.18 2.08
C LEU A 45 -3.93 -0.92 2.57
N ASP A 46 -4.18 -0.56 3.83
CA ASP A 46 -3.54 0.57 4.49
C ASP A 46 -2.18 0.14 5.05
N VAL A 47 -1.12 0.58 4.39
CA VAL A 47 0.26 0.35 4.81
C VAL A 47 0.87 1.59 5.49
N SER A 48 0.14 2.71 5.50
CA SER A 48 0.58 3.93 6.17
C SER A 48 0.41 3.84 7.68
N ARG A 49 -0.82 3.54 8.16
CA ARG A 49 -1.07 3.45 9.61
C ARG A 49 -0.28 2.33 10.27
N HIS A 50 0.03 1.28 9.50
CA HIS A 50 0.91 0.22 9.93
C HIS A 50 1.73 -0.28 8.73
N PHE A 51 3.06 -0.13 8.79
CA PHE A 51 3.93 -0.63 7.72
C PHE A 51 3.88 -2.16 7.67
N LEU A 52 3.64 -2.69 6.49
CA LEU A 52 3.61 -4.11 6.19
C LEU A 52 4.74 -4.43 5.20
N SER A 53 5.48 -5.51 5.45
CA SER A 53 6.60 -5.87 4.57
C SER A 53 6.14 -6.23 3.15
N LYS A 54 7.05 -6.14 2.20
CA LYS A 54 6.84 -6.57 0.81
C LYS A 54 6.33 -8.01 0.71
N GLU A 55 6.88 -8.89 1.53
CA GLU A 55 6.49 -10.30 1.59
C GLU A 55 5.05 -10.48 2.06
N PHE A 56 4.60 -9.65 3.02
CA PHE A 56 3.22 -9.64 3.45
C PHE A 56 2.28 -9.15 2.34
N VAL A 57 2.66 -8.09 1.62
CA VAL A 57 1.88 -7.59 0.47
C VAL A 57 1.75 -8.67 -0.60
N LYS A 58 2.81 -9.42 -0.90
CA LYS A 58 2.75 -10.55 -1.85
C LYS A 58 1.80 -11.65 -1.37
N LYS A 59 1.80 -11.99 -0.08
CA LYS A 59 0.81 -12.93 0.48
C LYS A 59 -0.63 -12.43 0.35
N GLN A 60 -0.86 -11.13 0.47
CA GLN A 60 -2.17 -10.54 0.21
C GLN A 60 -2.54 -10.67 -1.27
N ILE A 61 -1.59 -10.47 -2.18
CA ILE A 61 -1.81 -10.67 -3.62
C ILE A 61 -2.21 -12.12 -3.92
N ASP A 62 -1.56 -13.11 -3.31
CA ASP A 62 -1.93 -14.52 -3.46
C ASP A 62 -3.37 -14.80 -2.99
N ALA A 63 -3.73 -14.28 -1.81
CA ALA A 63 -5.08 -14.40 -1.28
C ALA A 63 -6.12 -13.72 -2.19
N LEU A 64 -5.83 -12.52 -2.66
CA LEU A 64 -6.71 -11.79 -3.58
C LEU A 64 -6.88 -12.51 -4.91
N ALA A 65 -5.80 -13.09 -5.45
CA ALA A 65 -5.82 -13.90 -6.65
C ALA A 65 -6.74 -15.11 -6.51
N PHE A 66 -6.64 -15.82 -5.38
CA PHE A 66 -7.50 -16.96 -5.07
C PHE A 66 -8.99 -16.59 -5.10
N TYR A 67 -9.34 -15.39 -4.60
CA TYR A 67 -10.72 -14.86 -4.64
C TYR A 67 -11.04 -14.07 -5.92
N LYS A 68 -10.18 -14.12 -6.94
CA LYS A 68 -10.40 -13.47 -8.25
C LYS A 68 -10.56 -11.95 -8.15
N ILE A 69 -10.01 -11.32 -7.12
CA ILE A 69 -9.88 -9.86 -6.99
C ILE A 69 -8.84 -9.39 -8.01
N ASN A 70 -9.08 -8.27 -8.67
CA ASN A 70 -8.20 -7.80 -9.75
C ASN A 70 -7.65 -6.37 -9.54
N ARG A 71 -7.90 -5.77 -8.38
CA ARG A 71 -7.36 -4.47 -7.98
C ARG A 71 -6.89 -4.54 -6.54
N LEU A 72 -5.64 -4.15 -6.29
CA LEU A 72 -5.12 -3.89 -4.96
C LEU A 72 -4.78 -2.41 -4.85
N HIS A 73 -5.55 -1.70 -4.05
CA HIS A 73 -5.35 -0.30 -3.73
C HIS A 73 -4.41 -0.22 -2.52
N LEU A 74 -3.24 0.37 -2.69
CA LEU A 74 -2.27 0.60 -1.62
C LEU A 74 -2.37 2.04 -1.13
N HIS A 75 -2.83 2.21 0.09
CA HIS A 75 -2.83 3.50 0.80
C HIS A 75 -1.43 3.72 1.38
N LEU A 76 -0.58 4.41 0.59
CA LEU A 76 0.88 4.48 0.82
C LEU A 76 1.28 5.61 1.77
N THR A 77 0.45 6.64 1.90
CA THR A 77 0.78 7.82 2.69
C THR A 77 -0.41 8.28 3.53
N ASP A 78 -0.14 8.69 4.72
CA ASP A 78 -1.06 9.31 5.67
C ASP A 78 -0.23 9.78 6.88
N ALA A 79 -0.78 10.59 7.75
CA ALA A 79 -0.13 11.14 8.95
C ALA A 79 0.77 10.15 9.72
N ALA A 80 0.45 8.87 9.69
CA ALA A 80 1.19 7.82 10.40
C ALA A 80 2.50 7.39 9.74
N GLY A 81 2.71 7.78 8.49
CA GLY A 81 3.97 7.58 7.79
C GLY A 81 3.88 7.51 6.27
N TRP A 82 4.91 7.99 5.63
CA TRP A 82 5.16 7.92 4.19
C TRP A 82 5.81 6.59 3.82
N ARG A 83 5.30 5.83 2.82
CA ARG A 83 5.76 4.46 2.55
C ARG A 83 6.39 4.24 1.17
N LEU A 84 6.72 5.28 0.44
CA LEU A 84 7.31 5.17 -0.90
C LEU A 84 8.60 5.99 -1.01
N GLU A 85 9.67 5.38 -1.54
CA GLU A 85 10.91 6.08 -1.81
C GLU A 85 10.73 7.10 -2.95
N ILE A 86 11.00 8.38 -2.65
CA ILE A 86 11.16 9.46 -3.63
C ILE A 86 12.59 9.99 -3.50
N LYS A 87 13.44 9.66 -4.44
CA LYS A 87 14.89 9.94 -4.34
C LYS A 87 15.24 11.43 -4.24
N GLN A 88 14.38 12.29 -4.79
CA GLN A 88 14.56 13.75 -4.70
C GLN A 88 14.21 14.30 -3.30
N TYR A 89 13.46 13.55 -2.51
CA TYR A 89 12.98 13.96 -1.20
C TYR A 89 13.34 12.92 -0.13
N PRO A 90 14.63 12.76 0.22
CA PRO A 90 15.10 11.68 1.08
C PRO A 90 14.49 11.69 2.48
N LEU A 91 14.11 12.85 3.03
CA LEU A 91 13.46 12.92 4.34
C LEU A 91 12.08 12.22 4.38
N LEU A 92 11.45 11.94 3.23
CA LEU A 92 10.23 11.14 3.20
C LEU A 92 10.47 9.71 3.72
N THR A 93 11.65 9.16 3.49
CA THR A 93 12.00 7.80 3.92
C THR A 93 12.96 7.76 5.11
N GLU A 94 13.78 8.80 5.29
CA GLU A 94 14.69 8.87 6.43
C GLU A 94 14.02 9.35 7.72
N PHE A 95 12.89 10.06 7.62
CA PHE A 95 12.20 10.67 8.74
C PHE A 95 10.68 10.44 8.70
N ALA A 96 9.98 10.87 7.65
CA ALA A 96 8.52 10.81 7.56
C ALA A 96 7.95 9.37 7.55
N ALA A 97 8.78 8.35 7.27
CA ALA A 97 8.41 6.94 7.34
C ALA A 97 8.48 6.35 8.76
N TRP A 98 8.98 7.09 9.75
CA TRP A 98 9.32 6.56 11.08
C TRP A 98 8.69 7.38 12.20
N ARG A 99 8.21 6.71 13.22
CA ARG A 99 7.50 7.34 14.35
C ARG A 99 7.90 6.74 15.68
N THR A 100 7.54 7.42 16.77
CA THR A 100 7.95 7.07 18.15
C THR A 100 7.27 5.82 18.73
N ASP A 101 6.16 5.34 18.15
CA ASP A 101 5.45 4.16 18.68
C ASP A 101 4.88 3.32 17.51
N ALA A 102 5.09 2.01 17.57
CA ALA A 102 4.55 1.06 16.60
C ALA A 102 3.02 1.02 16.64
N ASN A 103 2.42 1.21 17.81
CA ASN A 103 0.97 1.25 17.95
C ASN A 103 0.43 2.62 17.53
N TRP A 104 -0.36 2.64 16.47
CA TRP A 104 -0.92 3.86 15.89
C TRP A 104 -1.69 4.70 16.92
N LYS A 105 -2.54 4.10 17.76
CA LYS A 105 -3.35 4.81 18.75
C LYS A 105 -2.50 5.45 19.86
N LYS A 106 -1.42 4.78 20.28
CA LYS A 106 -0.48 5.35 21.26
C LYS A 106 0.29 6.51 20.66
N TRP A 107 0.79 6.36 19.45
CA TRP A 107 1.47 7.42 18.72
C TRP A 107 0.56 8.63 18.53
N TRP A 108 -0.69 8.42 18.09
CA TRP A 108 -1.67 9.48 17.90
C TRP A 108 -1.94 10.27 19.20
N ASN A 109 -2.17 9.58 20.30
CA ASN A 109 -2.41 10.19 21.62
C ASN A 109 -1.12 10.72 22.28
N GLY A 110 0.04 10.26 21.86
CA GLY A 110 1.38 10.61 22.38
C GLY A 110 2.02 11.84 21.74
N GLY A 111 1.25 12.62 20.96
CA GLY A 111 1.74 13.86 20.36
C GLY A 111 2.30 13.72 18.94
N ARG A 112 2.10 12.57 18.28
CA ARG A 112 2.36 12.34 16.85
C ARG A 112 3.79 12.70 16.41
N LYS A 113 4.81 12.26 17.16
CA LYS A 113 6.21 12.57 16.87
C LYS A 113 6.81 11.57 15.86
N TYR A 114 7.63 12.10 14.95
CA TYR A 114 8.45 11.32 14.03
C TYR A 114 9.89 11.26 14.51
N LEU A 115 10.62 10.26 14.06
CA LEU A 115 12.03 10.02 14.35
C LEU A 115 12.79 9.79 13.05
N ARG A 116 14.09 9.98 13.07
CA ARG A 116 14.92 9.45 11.99
C ARG A 116 15.02 7.93 12.10
N TYR A 117 15.20 7.27 10.97
CA TYR A 117 15.24 5.80 10.87
C TYR A 117 16.27 5.14 11.80
N ASP A 118 17.36 5.84 12.15
CA ASP A 118 18.48 5.41 12.98
C ASP A 118 18.33 5.80 14.45
N GLU A 119 17.30 6.51 14.83
CA GLU A 119 17.06 6.90 16.22
C GLU A 119 16.48 5.75 17.05
N PRO A 120 16.90 5.60 18.32
CA PRO A 120 16.36 4.59 19.21
C PRO A 120 14.84 4.73 19.38
N GLY A 121 14.12 3.63 19.15
CA GLY A 121 12.66 3.59 19.26
C GLY A 121 11.92 3.96 17.98
N ALA A 122 12.63 4.27 16.89
CA ALA A 122 11.99 4.50 15.58
C ALA A 122 11.26 3.24 15.11
N SER A 123 9.99 3.41 14.76
CA SER A 123 9.13 2.36 14.27
C SER A 123 8.47 2.78 12.95
N GLY A 124 8.66 1.99 11.91
CA GLY A 124 8.14 2.31 10.58
C GLY A 124 8.75 1.44 9.50
N GLY A 125 8.84 2.00 8.32
CA GLY A 125 9.41 1.38 7.13
C GLY A 125 8.84 1.99 5.87
N TYR A 126 9.40 1.64 4.74
CA TYR A 126 8.97 2.10 3.43
C TYR A 126 9.33 1.06 2.36
N TYR A 127 8.77 1.21 1.19
CA TYR A 127 9.16 0.46 0.00
C TYR A 127 10.12 1.29 -0.83
N THR A 128 11.24 0.70 -1.20
CA THR A 128 12.11 1.27 -2.23
C THR A 128 11.39 1.25 -3.58
N GLN A 129 11.87 2.04 -4.54
CA GLN A 129 11.33 1.96 -5.91
C GLN A 129 11.45 0.56 -6.50
N ASP A 130 12.50 -0.18 -6.15
CA ASP A 130 12.68 -1.54 -6.63
C ASP A 130 11.74 -2.53 -5.92
N ASP A 131 11.44 -2.35 -4.63
CA ASP A 131 10.39 -3.11 -3.95
C ASP A 131 9.03 -2.90 -4.61
N MET A 132 8.67 -1.65 -4.96
CA MET A 132 7.41 -1.37 -5.65
C MET A 132 7.37 -1.98 -7.05
N LYS A 133 8.45 -1.93 -7.81
CA LYS A 133 8.53 -2.62 -9.12
C LYS A 133 8.33 -4.13 -8.96
N GLU A 134 8.92 -4.73 -7.93
CA GLU A 134 8.76 -6.15 -7.63
C GLU A 134 7.32 -6.50 -7.25
N ILE A 135 6.67 -5.71 -6.37
CA ILE A 135 5.26 -5.89 -6.00
C ILE A 135 4.37 -5.78 -7.24
N ILE A 136 4.59 -4.77 -8.09
CA ILE A 136 3.80 -4.56 -9.32
C ILE A 136 3.99 -5.73 -10.30
N ALA A 137 5.22 -6.20 -10.49
CA ALA A 137 5.51 -7.32 -11.37
C ALA A 137 4.85 -8.61 -10.85
N TYR A 138 4.90 -8.85 -9.54
CA TYR A 138 4.26 -9.98 -8.89
C TYR A 138 2.74 -9.94 -9.03
N ALA A 139 2.11 -8.78 -8.75
CA ALA A 139 0.66 -8.59 -8.90
C ALA A 139 0.20 -8.82 -10.36
N ARG A 140 1.00 -8.34 -11.34
CA ARG A 140 0.71 -8.53 -12.77
C ARG A 140 0.66 -10.01 -13.17
N GLN A 141 1.53 -10.85 -12.60
CA GLN A 141 1.49 -12.30 -12.84
C GLN A 141 0.19 -12.95 -12.34
N HIS A 142 -0.47 -12.33 -11.35
CA HIS A 142 -1.74 -12.73 -10.77
C HIS A 142 -2.96 -11.99 -11.34
N TYR A 143 -2.78 -11.24 -12.44
CA TYR A 143 -3.82 -10.41 -13.06
C TYR A 143 -4.44 -9.38 -12.10
N ILE A 144 -3.63 -8.88 -11.16
CA ILE A 144 -3.99 -7.82 -10.22
C ILE A 144 -3.26 -6.53 -10.62
N THR A 145 -4.01 -5.43 -10.72
CA THR A 145 -3.44 -4.09 -10.90
C THR A 145 -3.25 -3.43 -9.54
N ILE A 146 -2.06 -2.91 -9.28
CA ILE A 146 -1.80 -2.06 -8.12
C ILE A 146 -2.28 -0.64 -8.42
N ILE A 147 -3.03 -0.05 -7.49
CA ILE A 147 -3.46 1.34 -7.51
C ILE A 147 -2.77 2.02 -6.34
N PRO A 148 -1.72 2.82 -6.58
CA PRO A 148 -1.06 3.58 -5.52
C PRO A 148 -1.91 4.80 -5.16
N GLU A 149 -2.06 5.07 -3.88
CA GLU A 149 -2.67 6.28 -3.35
C GLU A 149 -1.62 7.10 -2.60
N ILE A 150 -1.52 8.36 -2.96
CA ILE A 150 -0.75 9.38 -2.27
C ILE A 150 -1.75 10.42 -1.77
N GLU A 151 -1.84 10.58 -0.47
CA GLU A 151 -2.84 11.42 0.18
C GLU A 151 -2.46 12.89 0.10
N MET A 152 -3.41 13.71 -0.34
CA MET A 152 -3.25 15.17 -0.43
C MET A 152 -4.60 15.86 -0.60
N PRO A 153 -4.78 17.12 -0.19
CA PRO A 153 -3.81 17.94 0.56
C PRO A 153 -3.73 17.59 2.05
N SER A 154 -4.71 16.86 2.56
CA SER A 154 -4.84 16.48 3.97
C SER A 154 -4.05 15.23 4.32
N HIS A 155 -4.02 14.89 5.62
CA HIS A 155 -3.32 13.72 6.16
C HIS A 155 -1.82 13.68 5.83
N SER A 156 -1.20 14.87 5.70
CA SER A 156 0.19 15.05 5.25
C SER A 156 1.13 15.51 6.36
N GLU A 157 0.76 15.28 7.63
CA GLU A 157 1.56 15.69 8.78
C GLU A 157 2.98 15.14 8.75
N GLU A 158 3.18 13.92 8.25
CA GLU A 158 4.48 13.28 8.14
C GLU A 158 5.38 14.03 7.15
N VAL A 159 4.82 14.48 6.02
CA VAL A 159 5.54 15.27 5.02
C VAL A 159 5.83 16.65 5.58
N LEU A 160 4.85 17.31 6.19
CA LEU A 160 5.00 18.66 6.73
C LEU A 160 5.91 18.72 7.96
N ALA A 161 6.08 17.60 8.67
CA ALA A 161 7.11 17.50 9.70
C ALA A 161 8.53 17.46 9.12
N ALA A 162 8.69 16.83 7.94
CA ALA A 162 9.96 16.74 7.22
C ALA A 162 10.26 17.97 6.35
N TYR A 163 9.24 18.55 5.73
CA TYR A 163 9.30 19.67 4.79
C TYR A 163 8.29 20.78 5.18
N PRO A 164 8.53 21.49 6.30
CA PRO A 164 7.55 22.45 6.85
C PRO A 164 7.21 23.62 5.92
N GLN A 165 8.11 23.97 5.00
CA GLN A 165 7.87 25.03 4.00
C GLN A 165 6.69 24.74 3.07
N LEU A 166 6.25 23.48 2.98
CA LEU A 166 5.07 23.09 2.19
C LEU A 166 3.75 23.35 2.93
N SER A 167 3.81 23.71 4.21
CA SER A 167 2.65 24.14 4.99
C SER A 167 2.41 25.65 4.90
N CYS A 168 1.17 26.09 5.16
CA CYS A 168 0.85 27.51 5.16
C CYS A 168 1.49 28.29 6.33
N SER A 169 1.89 27.61 7.42
CA SER A 169 2.60 28.24 8.53
C SER A 169 4.12 28.27 8.36
N GLY A 170 4.68 27.41 7.51
CA GLY A 170 6.11 27.18 7.41
C GLY A 170 6.74 26.49 8.63
N GLU A 171 5.93 25.94 9.55
CA GLU A 171 6.40 25.35 10.80
C GLU A 171 5.96 23.89 10.94
N SER A 172 6.90 23.02 11.37
CA SER A 172 6.62 21.61 11.64
C SER A 172 5.58 21.44 12.74
N TYR A 173 4.75 20.40 12.60
CA TYR A 173 3.70 20.02 13.58
C TYR A 173 2.56 21.03 13.77
N LYS A 174 2.47 22.10 12.99
CA LYS A 174 1.38 23.09 13.09
C LYS A 174 0.23 22.84 12.14
N ASN A 175 0.50 22.26 10.99
CA ASN A 175 -0.49 21.98 9.98
C ASN A 175 -0.54 20.47 9.67
N ALA A 176 -1.72 20.03 9.23
CA ALA A 176 -1.97 18.67 8.77
C ALA A 176 -2.08 18.59 7.24
N ASP A 177 -2.25 19.75 6.60
CA ASP A 177 -2.58 19.86 5.19
C ASP A 177 -1.52 20.68 4.44
N PHE A 178 -1.21 20.27 3.21
CA PHE A 178 -0.41 21.06 2.29
C PHE A 178 -1.02 22.45 2.06
N CYS A 179 -0.16 23.44 1.92
CA CYS A 179 -0.61 24.79 1.55
C CYS A 179 -0.91 24.87 0.04
N VAL A 180 -2.19 24.76 -0.31
CA VAL A 180 -2.63 24.77 -1.73
C VAL A 180 -2.46 26.15 -2.40
N GLY A 181 -2.13 27.20 -1.65
CA GLY A 181 -1.75 28.52 -2.17
C GLY A 181 -0.24 28.71 -2.36
N ASN A 182 0.58 27.67 -2.14
CA ASN A 182 2.03 27.73 -2.25
C ASN A 182 2.49 26.94 -3.49
N GLU A 183 3.16 27.60 -4.43
CA GLU A 183 3.69 27.00 -5.65
C GLU A 183 4.74 25.91 -5.36
N GLU A 184 5.48 25.99 -4.25
CA GLU A 184 6.42 24.93 -3.85
C GLU A 184 5.70 23.60 -3.57
N THR A 185 4.45 23.65 -3.12
CA THR A 185 3.63 22.43 -2.92
C THR A 185 3.41 21.72 -4.25
N PHE A 186 3.06 22.45 -5.30
CA PHE A 186 2.86 21.85 -6.65
C PHE A 186 4.17 21.35 -7.22
N THR A 187 5.26 22.10 -7.09
CA THR A 187 6.60 21.64 -7.50
C THR A 187 6.99 20.34 -6.78
N PHE A 188 6.70 20.23 -5.48
CA PHE A 188 6.95 19.01 -4.72
C PHE A 188 6.12 17.83 -5.23
N LEU A 189 4.84 18.04 -5.53
CA LEU A 189 3.92 16.99 -5.97
C LEU A 189 4.14 16.53 -7.41
N GLU A 190 4.74 17.37 -8.26
CA GLU A 190 5.04 17.07 -9.67
C GLU A 190 6.34 16.27 -9.86
N ASN A 191 7.21 16.23 -8.85
CA ASN A 191 8.49 15.52 -8.88
C ASN A 191 8.37 14.08 -8.31
#